data_4dab3fc7b7cabe1634de5e2f09577be1
#
_entry.id   4dab3fc7b7cabe1634de5e2f09577be1
#
_cell.length_a   1.000
_cell.length_b   1.000
_cell.length_c   1.000
_cell.angle_alpha   90.00
_cell.angle_beta   90.00
_cell.angle_gamma   90.00
#
_symmetry.space_group_name_H-M   'P 1'
#
loop_
_entity.id
_entity.type
_entity.pdbx_description
1 polymer ?
#
loop_
_entity_poly.entity_id
_entity_poly.type
_entity_poly.pdbx_seq_one_letter_code
_entity_poly.pdbx_strand_id
1 'polypeptide(L)'
;MRTGHSLTPGFYDQLLTEALGQDLAELQPELQTLDRLDPEEAPQRLSRHLAALLRSALASLPGGHPTTSQLELVNQLVALLIAEVPRAVGPGDAVHTSGQSLSRIRAAPLLSGQAEALRPLIPLADSTLLVNAGGEPSVGQALIHEIPSAQQVDLLCAFIKWSGLRLLQEPLAELLRSGRSLRVLTTVYMGATDRRALDWLVAHGAEVRVSYDTRRTRLHAK
;
A
#
# COMPACT_ATOMS: atom_id res chain seq x y z
N MET A 1 5.05 -33.22 -13.80
CA MET A 1 3.65 -33.57 -14.13
C MET A 1 2.85 -32.26 -14.08
N ARG A 2 2.43 -31.71 -15.24
CA ARG A 2 1.52 -30.56 -15.29
C ARG A 2 0.11 -31.08 -15.00
N THR A 3 -0.48 -30.65 -13.90
CA THR A 3 -1.92 -30.81 -13.67
C THR A 3 -2.63 -29.88 -14.65
N GLY A 4 -3.22 -30.47 -15.71
CA GLY A 4 -4.11 -29.73 -16.61
C GLY A 4 -5.20 -29.07 -15.77
N HIS A 5 -5.26 -27.75 -15.80
CA HIS A 5 -6.34 -27.02 -15.15
C HIS A 5 -7.56 -27.20 -16.06
N SER A 6 -8.54 -27.96 -15.57
CA SER A 6 -9.85 -28.01 -16.23
C SER A 6 -10.45 -26.62 -16.26
N LEU A 7 -10.47 -25.98 -17.43
CA LEU A 7 -11.14 -24.71 -17.64
C LEU A 7 -12.65 -24.90 -17.43
N THR A 8 -13.23 -24.14 -16.52
CA THR A 8 -14.66 -24.17 -16.23
C THR A 8 -15.36 -23.00 -16.92
N PRO A 9 -16.63 -23.14 -17.35
CA PRO A 9 -17.36 -22.01 -17.89
C PRO A 9 -17.40 -20.81 -16.95
N GLY A 10 -17.05 -19.61 -17.46
CA GLY A 10 -17.01 -18.37 -16.66
C GLY A 10 -16.34 -17.24 -17.40
N PHE A 11 -16.25 -16.08 -16.73
CA PHE A 11 -15.50 -14.94 -17.23
C PHE A 11 -14.05 -15.02 -16.73
N TYR A 12 -13.12 -14.74 -17.63
CA TYR A 12 -11.68 -14.75 -17.37
C TYR A 12 -11.09 -13.39 -17.74
N ASP A 13 -10.18 -12.90 -16.92
CA ASP A 13 -9.37 -11.71 -17.19
C ASP A 13 -7.89 -12.07 -17.06
N GLN A 14 -7.41 -12.90 -17.99
CA GLN A 14 -6.04 -13.43 -17.97
C GLN A 14 -5.34 -13.13 -19.28
N LEU A 15 -4.03 -12.90 -19.21
CA LEU A 15 -3.20 -12.89 -20.41
C LEU A 15 -3.15 -14.29 -21.01
N LEU A 16 -3.28 -14.36 -22.33
CA LEU A 16 -3.08 -15.59 -23.08
C LEU A 16 -1.60 -15.96 -23.05
N THR A 17 -1.22 -16.92 -22.21
CA THR A 17 0.11 -17.51 -22.20
C THR A 17 0.18 -18.72 -23.12
N GLU A 18 1.40 -19.16 -23.50
CA GLU A 18 1.58 -20.36 -24.30
C GLU A 18 0.91 -21.59 -23.68
N ALA A 19 0.99 -21.74 -22.34
CA ALA A 19 0.35 -22.83 -21.64
C ALA A 19 -1.19 -22.74 -21.73
N LEU A 20 -1.76 -21.56 -21.50
CA LEU A 20 -3.21 -21.35 -21.62
C LEU A 20 -3.68 -21.56 -23.06
N GLY A 21 -2.90 -21.13 -24.06
CA GLY A 21 -3.18 -21.37 -25.48
C GLY A 21 -3.23 -22.86 -25.82
N GLN A 22 -2.37 -23.66 -25.24
CA GLN A 22 -2.40 -25.14 -25.39
C GLN A 22 -3.66 -25.74 -24.74
N ASP A 23 -4.03 -25.30 -23.54
CA ASP A 23 -5.24 -25.78 -22.85
C ASP A 23 -6.51 -25.37 -23.64
N LEU A 24 -6.54 -24.17 -24.21
CA LEU A 24 -7.66 -23.69 -25.02
C LEU A 24 -7.77 -24.40 -26.39
N ALA A 25 -6.67 -24.88 -26.95
CA ALA A 25 -6.71 -25.60 -28.21
C ALA A 25 -7.48 -26.94 -28.14
N GLU A 26 -7.70 -27.46 -26.93
CA GLU A 26 -8.53 -28.64 -26.69
C GLU A 26 -10.04 -28.30 -26.65
N LEU A 27 -10.41 -27.01 -26.58
CA LEU A 27 -11.79 -26.55 -26.58
C LEU A 27 -12.27 -26.20 -27.98
N GLN A 28 -13.57 -26.37 -28.21
CA GLN A 28 -14.19 -25.91 -29.48
C GLN A 28 -14.09 -24.38 -29.57
N PRO A 29 -13.73 -23.83 -30.74
CA PRO A 29 -13.54 -22.37 -30.92
C PRO A 29 -14.77 -21.53 -30.51
N GLU A 30 -15.98 -22.08 -30.65
CA GLU A 30 -17.23 -21.40 -30.31
C GLU A 30 -17.45 -21.25 -28.79
N LEU A 31 -16.72 -21.99 -28.01
CA LEU A 31 -16.80 -21.97 -26.53
C LEU A 31 -15.81 -21.00 -25.88
N GLN A 32 -14.98 -20.31 -26.68
CA GLN A 32 -13.98 -19.40 -26.19
C GLN A 32 -14.09 -18.02 -26.85
N THR A 33 -13.81 -16.99 -26.09
CA THR A 33 -13.70 -15.64 -26.61
C THR A 33 -12.31 -15.08 -26.23
N LEU A 34 -11.58 -14.64 -27.25
CA LEU A 34 -10.24 -14.06 -27.10
C LEU A 34 -10.26 -12.63 -27.64
N ASP A 35 -9.97 -11.68 -26.77
CA ASP A 35 -9.87 -10.29 -27.14
C ASP A 35 -8.41 -9.90 -27.35
N ARG A 36 -8.18 -8.92 -28.23
CA ARG A 36 -6.85 -8.33 -28.39
C ARG A 36 -6.51 -7.52 -27.14
N LEU A 37 -5.26 -7.60 -26.72
CA LEU A 37 -4.76 -6.78 -25.63
C LEU A 37 -4.81 -5.30 -26.04
N ASP A 38 -5.53 -4.49 -25.26
CA ASP A 38 -5.61 -3.05 -25.47
C ASP A 38 -4.21 -2.42 -25.28
N PRO A 39 -3.72 -1.64 -26.25
CA PRO A 39 -2.42 -0.99 -26.15
C PRO A 39 -2.25 -0.07 -24.92
N GLU A 40 -3.32 0.55 -24.44
CA GLU A 40 -3.29 1.41 -23.25
C GLU A 40 -3.16 0.59 -21.97
N GLU A 41 -3.75 -0.59 -21.90
CA GLU A 41 -3.68 -1.49 -20.75
C GLU A 41 -2.48 -2.45 -20.80
N ALA A 42 -1.91 -2.67 -21.98
CA ALA A 42 -0.85 -3.64 -22.20
C ALA A 42 0.35 -3.49 -21.24
N PRO A 43 0.89 -2.27 -21.00
CA PRO A 43 2.02 -2.11 -20.09
C PRO A 43 1.70 -2.59 -18.67
N GLN A 44 0.51 -2.28 -18.17
CA GLN A 44 0.09 -2.68 -16.83
C GLN A 44 -0.14 -4.19 -16.72
N ARG A 45 -0.81 -4.79 -17.70
CA ARG A 45 -1.10 -6.23 -17.70
C ARG A 45 0.17 -7.07 -17.84
N LEU A 46 1.06 -6.68 -18.75
CA LEU A 46 2.34 -7.36 -18.99
C LEU A 46 3.29 -7.22 -17.80
N SER A 47 3.41 -6.03 -17.20
CA SER A 47 4.25 -5.82 -16.02
C SER A 47 3.75 -6.61 -14.81
N ARG A 48 2.44 -6.70 -14.58
CA ARG A 48 1.84 -7.51 -13.52
C ARG A 48 2.16 -9.00 -13.70
N HIS A 49 2.05 -9.52 -14.93
CA HIS A 49 2.40 -10.90 -15.23
C HIS A 49 3.88 -11.16 -14.99
N LEU A 50 4.76 -10.29 -15.51
CA LEU A 50 6.20 -10.41 -15.30
C LEU A 50 6.58 -10.33 -13.82
N ALA A 51 5.96 -9.43 -13.04
CA ALA A 51 6.20 -9.33 -11.60
C ALA A 51 5.82 -10.61 -10.85
N ALA A 52 4.73 -11.29 -11.24
CA ALA A 52 4.34 -12.57 -10.66
C ALA A 52 5.36 -13.67 -10.96
N LEU A 53 5.83 -13.76 -12.20
CA LEU A 53 6.88 -14.72 -12.61
C LEU A 53 8.19 -14.44 -11.88
N LEU A 54 8.61 -13.18 -11.81
CA LEU A 54 9.84 -12.77 -11.14
C LEU A 54 9.80 -13.10 -9.66
N ARG A 55 8.67 -12.83 -8.97
CA ARG A 55 8.50 -13.19 -7.56
C ARG A 55 8.67 -14.70 -7.35
N SER A 56 8.06 -15.53 -8.19
CA SER A 56 8.20 -16.99 -8.12
C SER A 56 9.63 -17.44 -8.41
N ALA A 57 10.29 -16.84 -9.39
CA ALA A 57 11.68 -17.15 -9.72
C ALA A 57 12.62 -16.81 -8.56
N LEU A 58 12.50 -15.59 -7.99
CA LEU A 58 13.32 -15.16 -6.86
C LEU A 58 13.11 -16.04 -5.63
N ALA A 59 11.88 -16.50 -5.37
CA ALA A 59 11.59 -17.41 -4.26
C ALA A 59 12.14 -18.83 -4.47
N SER A 60 12.39 -19.22 -5.72
CA SER A 60 12.82 -20.58 -6.09
C SER A 60 14.33 -20.70 -6.33
N LEU A 61 15.09 -19.60 -6.23
CA LEU A 61 16.53 -19.65 -6.47
C LEU A 61 17.23 -20.52 -5.41
N PRO A 62 18.04 -21.51 -5.85
CA PRO A 62 18.82 -22.33 -4.94
C PRO A 62 20.02 -21.57 -4.40
N GLY A 63 20.46 -21.88 -3.18
CA GLY A 63 21.77 -21.43 -2.69
C GLY A 63 21.82 -21.16 -1.17
N GLY A 64 23.04 -21.14 -0.65
CA GLY A 64 23.31 -20.82 0.75
C GLY A 64 23.19 -19.33 1.09
N HIS A 65 23.15 -18.46 0.08
CA HIS A 65 22.97 -17.01 0.21
C HIS A 65 21.90 -16.54 -0.79
N PRO A 66 20.61 -16.81 -0.54
CA PRO A 66 19.54 -16.54 -1.49
C PRO A 66 19.48 -15.06 -1.91
N THR A 67 19.76 -14.13 -1.02
CA THR A 67 19.75 -12.69 -1.33
C THR A 67 20.79 -12.31 -2.39
N THR A 68 21.98 -12.87 -2.38
CA THR A 68 23.03 -12.58 -3.39
C THR A 68 22.58 -13.02 -4.78
N SER A 69 22.12 -14.26 -4.93
CA SER A 69 21.63 -14.78 -6.21
C SER A 69 20.38 -14.02 -6.71
N GLN A 70 19.52 -13.58 -5.80
CA GLN A 70 18.36 -12.75 -6.13
C GLN A 70 18.79 -11.38 -6.67
N LEU A 71 19.77 -10.73 -6.03
CA LEU A 71 20.32 -9.45 -6.49
C LEU A 71 21.01 -9.56 -7.84
N GLU A 72 21.77 -10.63 -8.07
CA GLU A 72 22.41 -10.90 -9.36
C GLU A 72 21.37 -11.06 -10.47
N LEU A 73 20.32 -11.85 -10.25
CA LEU A 73 19.24 -12.02 -11.23
C LEU A 73 18.53 -10.70 -11.52
N VAL A 74 18.18 -9.93 -10.48
CA VAL A 74 17.52 -8.63 -10.65
C VAL A 74 18.41 -7.68 -11.44
N ASN A 75 19.70 -7.60 -11.13
CA ASN A 75 20.63 -6.70 -11.83
C ASN A 75 20.89 -7.12 -13.27
N GLN A 76 20.84 -8.41 -13.59
CA GLN A 76 20.86 -8.89 -14.98
C GLN A 76 19.63 -8.42 -15.76
N LEU A 77 18.44 -8.47 -15.15
CA LEU A 77 17.21 -7.95 -15.77
C LEU A 77 17.27 -6.43 -15.95
N VAL A 78 17.78 -5.70 -14.95
CA VAL A 78 17.97 -4.24 -15.07
C VAL A 78 18.96 -3.92 -16.21
N ALA A 79 20.06 -4.66 -16.33
CA ALA A 79 21.02 -4.46 -17.42
C ALA A 79 20.38 -4.70 -18.80
N LEU A 80 19.52 -5.71 -18.94
CA LEU A 80 18.74 -5.94 -20.15
C LEU A 80 17.83 -4.75 -20.46
N LEU A 81 17.10 -4.24 -19.47
CA LEU A 81 16.21 -3.08 -19.62
C LEU A 81 16.99 -1.81 -20.02
N ILE A 82 18.18 -1.60 -19.48
CA ILE A 82 19.05 -0.48 -19.86
C ILE A 82 19.44 -0.60 -21.33
N ALA A 83 19.75 -1.80 -21.81
CA ALA A 83 20.14 -2.02 -23.20
C ALA A 83 18.97 -1.78 -24.17
N GLU A 84 17.77 -2.23 -23.82
CA GLU A 84 16.58 -2.16 -24.68
C GLU A 84 15.87 -0.79 -24.62
N VAL A 85 15.80 -0.19 -23.44
CA VAL A 85 15.04 1.06 -23.20
C VAL A 85 15.84 2.10 -22.39
N PRO A 86 17.00 2.56 -22.88
CA PRO A 86 17.94 3.41 -22.15
C PRO A 86 17.39 4.78 -21.77
N ARG A 87 16.25 5.18 -22.35
CA ARG A 87 15.56 6.45 -22.00
C ARG A 87 14.69 6.32 -20.76
N ALA A 88 14.30 5.11 -20.42
CA ALA A 88 13.39 4.84 -19.29
C ALA A 88 14.12 4.25 -18.08
N VAL A 89 15.19 3.49 -18.30
CA VAL A 89 15.96 2.80 -17.24
C VAL A 89 17.44 3.13 -17.39
N GLY A 90 18.08 3.50 -16.28
CA GLY A 90 19.50 3.90 -16.27
C GLY A 90 20.36 3.10 -15.29
N PRO A 91 21.69 3.29 -15.31
CA PRO A 91 22.60 2.57 -14.41
C PRO A 91 22.32 2.78 -12.92
N GLY A 92 21.66 3.90 -12.58
CA GLY A 92 21.24 4.21 -11.21
C GLY A 92 20.11 3.34 -10.67
N ASP A 93 19.39 2.62 -11.56
CA ASP A 93 18.28 1.73 -11.17
C ASP A 93 18.76 0.34 -10.74
N ALA A 94 20.05 0.04 -10.93
CA ALA A 94 20.63 -1.21 -10.45
C ALA A 94 20.61 -1.27 -8.91
N VAL A 95 20.21 -2.43 -8.38
CA VAL A 95 20.16 -2.64 -6.92
C VAL A 95 21.59 -2.77 -6.39
N HIS A 96 21.89 -2.04 -5.31
CA HIS A 96 23.21 -2.07 -4.70
C HIS A 96 23.56 -3.46 -4.16
N THR A 97 24.79 -3.89 -4.39
CA THR A 97 25.26 -5.26 -4.07
C THR A 97 25.26 -5.58 -2.57
N SER A 98 25.18 -4.56 -1.70
CA SER A 98 25.08 -4.78 -0.26
C SER A 98 23.79 -5.45 0.20
N GLY A 99 22.77 -5.51 -0.65
CA GLY A 99 21.46 -6.08 -0.31
C GLY A 99 20.72 -5.33 0.81
N GLN A 100 21.01 -4.04 0.96
CA GLN A 100 20.41 -3.19 1.98
C GLN A 100 19.25 -2.37 1.43
N SER A 101 18.28 -2.10 2.27
CA SER A 101 17.21 -1.15 1.98
C SER A 101 17.30 0.07 2.92
N LEU A 102 17.04 1.26 2.37
CA LEU A 102 16.95 2.46 3.19
C LEU A 102 15.65 2.41 4.01
N SER A 103 15.78 2.31 5.31
CA SER A 103 14.63 2.27 6.22
C SER A 103 14.32 3.61 6.88
N ARG A 104 15.33 4.48 7.05
CA ARG A 104 15.17 5.78 7.70
C ARG A 104 16.34 6.71 7.41
N ILE A 105 16.04 7.99 7.24
CA ILE A 105 17.00 9.10 7.35
C ILE A 105 16.64 9.86 8.61
N ARG A 106 17.61 10.04 9.51
CA ARG A 106 17.45 10.86 10.73
C ARG A 106 17.89 12.30 10.44
N ALA A 107 17.14 13.27 10.95
CA ALA A 107 17.67 14.62 11.03
C ALA A 107 18.92 14.63 11.94
N ALA A 108 19.86 15.54 11.71
CA ALA A 108 20.97 15.73 12.62
C ALA A 108 20.44 15.96 14.04
N PRO A 109 21.10 15.46 15.08
CA PRO A 109 20.61 15.57 16.46
C PRO A 109 20.57 17.03 16.87
N LEU A 110 19.43 17.67 16.69
CA LEU A 110 19.10 18.92 17.34
C LEU A 110 18.63 18.55 18.73
N LEU A 111 19.52 18.64 19.70
CA LEU A 111 19.27 18.60 21.13
C LEU A 111 18.47 17.37 21.63
N SER A 112 19.15 16.56 22.40
CA SER A 112 18.68 15.48 23.28
C SER A 112 17.21 15.55 23.68
N GLY A 113 16.42 14.51 23.37
CA GLY A 113 15.11 14.28 23.95
C GLY A 113 13.97 13.89 23.02
N GLN A 114 14.17 13.83 21.71
CA GLN A 114 13.11 13.29 20.83
C GLN A 114 13.07 11.76 20.92
N ALA A 115 11.94 11.24 21.39
CA ALA A 115 11.66 9.82 21.37
C ALA A 115 11.88 9.26 19.96
N GLU A 116 12.49 8.08 19.89
CA GLU A 116 12.71 7.41 18.60
C GLU A 116 11.34 7.08 17.99
N ALA A 117 11.03 7.66 16.82
CA ALA A 117 9.78 7.36 16.14
C ALA A 117 9.69 5.87 15.84
N LEU A 118 8.60 5.25 16.21
CA LEU A 118 8.33 3.84 15.94
C LEU A 118 8.30 3.60 14.42
N ARG A 119 8.81 2.46 14.00
CA ARG A 119 8.73 2.07 12.59
C ARG A 119 7.31 1.62 12.28
N PRO A 120 6.74 2.00 11.10
CA PRO A 120 5.46 1.46 10.65
C PRO A 120 5.49 -0.07 10.63
N LEU A 121 4.39 -0.71 11.02
CA LEU A 121 4.24 -2.17 10.94
C LEU A 121 4.08 -2.64 9.50
N ILE A 122 3.39 -1.82 8.70
CA ILE A 122 3.16 -2.08 7.28
C ILE A 122 4.27 -1.39 6.50
N PRO A 123 5.01 -2.10 5.63
CA PRO A 123 5.99 -1.47 4.75
C PRO A 123 5.32 -0.38 3.91
N LEU A 124 5.94 0.81 3.80
CA LEU A 124 5.38 1.95 3.06
C LEU A 124 5.14 1.67 1.57
N ALA A 125 5.83 0.67 1.01
CA ALA A 125 5.67 0.23 -0.38
C ALA A 125 4.49 -0.74 -0.60
N ASP A 126 3.91 -1.27 0.48
CA ASP A 126 2.88 -2.30 0.39
C ASP A 126 1.50 -1.74 0.71
N SER A 127 0.50 -2.25 0.00
CA SER A 127 -0.90 -2.08 0.35
C SER A 127 -1.37 -3.28 1.14
N THR A 128 -2.14 -3.03 2.21
CA THR A 128 -2.73 -4.10 2.99
C THR A 128 -4.21 -3.86 3.25
N LEU A 129 -4.95 -4.95 3.40
CA LEU A 129 -6.34 -4.93 3.83
C LEU A 129 -6.39 -5.21 5.33
N LEU A 130 -6.87 -4.25 6.11
CA LEU A 130 -7.10 -4.43 7.54
C LEU A 130 -8.54 -4.91 7.77
N VAL A 131 -8.68 -6.03 8.43
CA VAL A 131 -9.97 -6.59 8.85
C VAL A 131 -10.01 -6.68 10.36
N ASN A 132 -11.15 -6.31 10.99
CA ASN A 132 -11.34 -6.45 12.44
C ASN A 132 -11.77 -7.87 12.78
N ALA A 133 -10.98 -8.88 12.38
CA ALA A 133 -11.22 -10.29 12.67
C ALA A 133 -10.40 -10.77 13.86
N GLY A 134 -10.83 -11.84 14.51
CA GLY A 134 -10.07 -12.47 15.60
C GLY A 134 -8.71 -12.98 15.07
N GLY A 135 -7.62 -12.57 15.73
CA GLY A 135 -6.26 -12.94 15.34
C GLY A 135 -5.56 -11.99 14.35
N GLU A 136 -6.28 -10.99 13.79
CA GLU A 136 -5.74 -9.96 12.90
C GLU A 136 -5.63 -8.61 13.64
N PRO A 137 -4.65 -7.76 13.29
CA PRO A 137 -4.58 -6.41 13.85
C PRO A 137 -5.84 -5.61 13.50
N SER A 138 -6.48 -5.02 14.51
CA SER A 138 -7.59 -4.12 14.26
C SER A 138 -7.12 -2.81 13.60
N VAL A 139 -8.02 -2.13 12.87
CA VAL A 139 -7.72 -0.79 12.31
C VAL A 139 -7.22 0.16 13.38
N GLY A 140 -7.80 0.12 14.60
CA GLY A 140 -7.35 0.95 15.72
C GLY A 140 -5.93 0.64 16.16
N GLN A 141 -5.54 -0.63 16.23
CA GLN A 141 -4.16 -1.03 16.54
C GLN A 141 -3.18 -0.61 15.46
N ALA A 142 -3.54 -0.79 14.19
CA ALA A 142 -2.72 -0.32 13.07
C ALA A 142 -2.48 1.20 13.16
N LEU A 143 -3.54 2.00 13.39
CA LEU A 143 -3.42 3.45 13.53
C LEU A 143 -2.53 3.86 14.72
N ILE A 144 -2.62 3.17 15.87
CA ILE A 144 -1.75 3.43 17.03
C ILE A 144 -0.27 3.27 16.67
N HIS A 145 0.07 2.32 15.81
CA HIS A 145 1.45 2.09 15.37
C HIS A 145 1.89 3.01 14.22
N GLU A 146 0.97 3.39 13.32
CA GLU A 146 1.31 4.21 12.15
C GLU A 146 1.42 5.71 12.49
N ILE A 147 0.54 6.26 13.33
CA ILE A 147 0.52 7.68 13.69
C ILE A 147 1.88 8.18 14.21
N PRO A 148 2.60 7.47 15.11
CA PRO A 148 3.91 7.93 15.61
C PRO A 148 4.99 8.04 14.55
N SER A 149 4.86 7.34 13.42
CA SER A 149 5.82 7.40 12.31
C SER A 149 5.44 8.45 11.26
N ALA A 150 4.20 8.92 11.26
CA ALA A 150 3.67 9.84 10.26
C ALA A 150 4.33 11.22 10.36
N GLN A 151 4.60 11.88 9.23
CA GLN A 151 5.01 13.29 9.17
C GLN A 151 3.83 14.24 9.33
N GLN A 152 2.66 13.82 8.83
CA GLN A 152 1.40 14.53 8.90
C GLN A 152 0.29 13.51 8.95
N VAL A 153 -0.81 13.84 9.63
CA VAL A 153 -2.02 13.03 9.65
C VAL A 153 -3.20 13.89 9.16
N ASP A 154 -3.93 13.37 8.18
CA ASP A 154 -5.16 13.96 7.67
C ASP A 154 -6.32 13.03 7.95
N LEU A 155 -7.27 13.47 8.76
CA LEU A 155 -8.49 12.72 9.09
C LEU A 155 -9.68 13.32 8.35
N LEU A 156 -10.22 12.56 7.41
CA LEU A 156 -11.47 12.87 6.74
C LEU A 156 -12.52 11.84 7.17
N CYS A 157 -13.40 12.25 8.09
CA CYS A 157 -14.43 11.34 8.60
C CYS A 157 -15.76 12.08 8.83
N ALA A 158 -16.85 11.40 8.47
CA ALA A 158 -18.18 11.95 8.68
C ALA A 158 -18.48 12.18 10.17
N PHE A 159 -18.05 11.27 11.03
CA PHE A 159 -18.39 11.31 12.46
C PHE A 159 -17.17 11.04 13.30
N ILE A 160 -16.98 11.87 14.33
CA ILE A 160 -15.92 11.68 15.32
C ILE A 160 -16.56 11.48 16.67
N LYS A 161 -16.49 10.23 17.17
CA LYS A 161 -16.96 9.87 18.49
C LYS A 161 -15.83 9.94 19.51
N TRP A 162 -16.15 10.43 20.70
CA TRP A 162 -15.19 10.45 21.81
C TRP A 162 -14.64 9.07 22.14
N SER A 163 -15.48 8.05 22.07
CA SER A 163 -15.08 6.66 22.33
C SER A 163 -14.01 6.15 21.35
N GLY A 164 -14.10 6.55 20.09
CA GLY A 164 -13.10 6.22 19.06
C GLY A 164 -11.83 7.05 19.23
N LEU A 165 -11.96 8.38 19.35
CA LEU A 165 -10.82 9.28 19.52
C LEU A 165 -10.00 8.93 20.76
N ARG A 166 -10.64 8.50 21.85
CA ARG A 166 -9.98 8.12 23.10
C ARG A 166 -8.90 7.06 22.91
N LEU A 167 -9.07 6.15 21.94
CA LEU A 167 -8.09 5.10 21.64
C LEU A 167 -6.83 5.67 20.97
N LEU A 168 -6.94 6.82 20.31
CA LEU A 168 -5.88 7.45 19.54
C LEU A 168 -5.29 8.68 20.22
N GLN A 169 -5.76 9.04 21.42
CA GLN A 169 -5.34 10.27 22.09
C GLN A 169 -3.83 10.35 22.30
N GLU A 170 -3.22 9.30 22.82
CA GLU A 170 -1.78 9.32 23.11
C GLU A 170 -0.93 9.45 21.82
N PRO A 171 -1.11 8.62 20.77
CA PRO A 171 -0.34 8.78 19.54
C PRO A 171 -0.58 10.12 18.83
N LEU A 172 -1.81 10.65 18.86
CA LEU A 172 -2.12 11.96 18.28
C LEU A 172 -1.51 13.12 19.10
N ALA A 173 -1.56 13.05 20.42
CA ALA A 173 -0.92 14.05 21.27
C ALA A 173 0.61 14.05 21.10
N GLU A 174 1.23 12.88 20.96
CA GLU A 174 2.67 12.76 20.67
C GLU A 174 3.03 13.35 19.31
N LEU A 175 2.23 13.05 18.28
CA LEU A 175 2.39 13.65 16.95
C LEU A 175 2.42 15.18 17.05
N LEU A 176 1.44 15.76 17.71
CA LEU A 176 1.29 17.23 17.84
C LEU A 176 2.39 17.84 18.72
N ARG A 177 2.73 17.21 19.85
CA ARG A 177 3.85 17.65 20.71
C ARG A 177 5.20 17.68 19.99
N SER A 178 5.37 16.80 19.03
CA SER A 178 6.59 16.76 18.19
C SER A 178 6.60 17.79 17.05
N GLY A 179 5.62 18.70 17.00
CA GLY A 179 5.53 19.76 15.98
C GLY A 179 5.00 19.30 14.63
N ARG A 180 4.50 18.07 14.54
CA ARG A 180 3.88 17.53 13.32
C ARG A 180 2.42 17.91 13.22
N SER A 181 1.87 17.92 12.01
CA SER A 181 0.52 18.43 11.76
C SER A 181 -0.56 17.35 11.81
N LEU A 182 -1.71 17.71 12.38
CA LEU A 182 -2.95 16.93 12.31
C LEU A 182 -4.04 17.84 11.75
N ARG A 183 -4.60 17.48 10.59
CA ARG A 183 -5.75 18.15 9.99
C ARG A 183 -6.96 17.25 10.04
N VAL A 184 -8.09 17.81 10.41
CA VAL A 184 -9.35 17.06 10.60
C VAL A 184 -10.46 17.75 9.83
N LEU A 185 -11.15 17.01 8.98
CA LEU A 185 -12.39 17.45 8.34
C LEU A 185 -13.53 16.49 8.72
N THR A 186 -14.58 17.04 9.33
CA THR A 186 -15.75 16.29 9.77
C THR A 186 -17.04 17.07 9.50
N THR A 187 -18.20 16.51 9.87
CA THR A 187 -19.50 17.17 9.69
C THR A 187 -20.38 17.10 10.95
N VAL A 188 -21.36 17.99 11.01
CA VAL A 188 -22.45 17.97 12.00
C VAL A 188 -23.62 17.10 11.57
N TYR A 189 -23.55 16.42 10.44
CA TYR A 189 -24.64 15.60 9.93
C TYR A 189 -25.11 14.58 10.97
N MET A 190 -26.42 14.50 11.15
CA MET A 190 -27.12 13.67 12.16
C MET A 190 -26.72 13.96 13.62
N GLY A 191 -26.01 15.03 13.93
CA GLY A 191 -25.54 15.31 15.30
C GLY A 191 -24.59 14.20 15.83
N ALA A 192 -23.97 13.45 14.96
CA ALA A 192 -23.22 12.25 15.34
C ALA A 192 -21.78 12.53 15.79
N THR A 193 -21.23 13.71 15.48
CA THR A 193 -19.91 14.12 15.95
C THR A 193 -19.99 14.67 17.38
N ASP A 194 -19.15 14.16 18.28
CA ASP A 194 -19.11 14.59 19.66
C ASP A 194 -18.28 15.87 19.79
N ARG A 195 -18.90 16.93 20.35
CA ARG A 195 -18.21 18.20 20.60
C ARG A 195 -16.94 18.01 21.44
N ARG A 196 -17.01 17.19 22.48
CA ARG A 196 -15.86 16.87 23.35
C ARG A 196 -14.66 16.37 22.55
N ALA A 197 -14.88 15.59 21.50
CA ALA A 197 -13.80 15.10 20.63
C ALA A 197 -13.15 16.25 19.87
N LEU A 198 -13.95 17.18 19.34
CA LEU A 198 -13.43 18.35 18.61
C LEU A 198 -12.70 19.30 19.54
N ASP A 199 -13.25 19.57 20.72
CA ASP A 199 -12.63 20.42 21.73
C ASP A 199 -11.26 19.88 22.15
N TRP A 200 -11.12 18.56 22.31
CA TRP A 200 -9.84 17.91 22.61
C TRP A 200 -8.83 18.08 21.46
N LEU A 201 -9.25 17.85 20.23
CA LEU A 201 -8.38 17.99 19.03
C LEU A 201 -7.84 19.41 18.91
N VAL A 202 -8.72 20.41 19.02
CA VAL A 202 -8.34 21.84 18.95
C VAL A 202 -7.41 22.21 20.12
N ALA A 203 -7.71 21.78 21.33
CA ALA A 203 -6.90 22.06 22.51
C ALA A 203 -5.46 21.50 22.40
N HIS A 204 -5.25 20.44 21.60
CA HIS A 204 -3.93 19.86 21.36
C HIS A 204 -3.25 20.39 20.09
N GLY A 205 -3.87 21.36 19.39
CA GLY A 205 -3.23 22.02 18.24
C GLY A 205 -3.57 21.42 16.87
N ALA A 206 -4.58 20.55 16.78
CA ALA A 206 -5.07 20.07 15.49
C ALA A 206 -5.82 21.17 14.71
N GLU A 207 -5.64 21.23 13.39
CA GLU A 207 -6.48 22.04 12.51
C GLU A 207 -7.79 21.30 12.26
N VAL A 208 -8.89 21.79 12.85
CA VAL A 208 -10.21 21.15 12.73
C VAL A 208 -11.13 22.00 11.87
N ARG A 209 -11.70 21.40 10.83
CA ARG A 209 -12.72 22.01 9.98
C ARG A 209 -14.00 21.18 10.06
N VAL A 210 -15.13 21.86 10.21
CA VAL A 210 -16.44 21.23 10.35
C VAL A 210 -17.34 21.67 9.20
N SER A 211 -17.84 20.73 8.43
CA SER A 211 -18.85 20.98 7.40
C SER A 211 -20.23 21.05 8.04
N TYR A 212 -20.93 22.17 7.86
CA TYR A 212 -22.30 22.40 8.28
C TYR A 212 -23.32 22.13 7.14
N ASP A 213 -22.85 21.76 5.95
CA ASP A 213 -23.74 21.41 4.87
C ASP A 213 -24.31 20.00 5.07
N THR A 214 -25.55 19.94 5.52
CA THR A 214 -26.27 18.68 5.75
C THR A 214 -27.33 18.41 4.67
N ARG A 215 -27.51 19.31 3.69
CA ARG A 215 -28.59 19.27 2.71
C ARG A 215 -28.15 18.98 1.30
N ARG A 216 -27.08 19.65 0.81
CA ARG A 216 -26.58 19.56 -0.57
C ARG A 216 -25.51 18.50 -0.72
N THR A 217 -24.50 18.60 0.11
CA THR A 217 -23.36 17.70 0.07
C THR A 217 -23.24 17.00 1.42
N ARG A 218 -23.45 15.70 1.44
CA ARG A 218 -23.27 14.90 2.66
C ARG A 218 -21.86 14.37 2.68
N LEU A 219 -21.02 14.91 3.55
CA LEU A 219 -19.75 14.29 3.83
C LEU A 219 -19.99 12.95 4.54
N HIS A 220 -19.77 11.86 3.84
CA HIS A 220 -19.96 10.50 4.36
C HIS A 220 -18.71 9.64 4.15
N ALA A 221 -17.54 10.26 4.29
CA ALA A 221 -16.25 9.57 4.29
C ALA A 221 -16.06 8.75 5.57
N LYS A 222 -15.38 7.64 5.45
CA LYS A 222 -15.03 6.75 6.55
C LYS A 222 -13.57 6.36 6.44
#